data_0718703dd81fac142d413168c86324e1
#
_entry.id   0718703dd81fac142d413168c86324e1
#
_cell.length_a   1.000
_cell.length_b   1.000
_cell.length_c   1.000
_cell.angle_alpha   90.00
_cell.angle_beta   90.00
_cell.angle_gamma   90.00
#
_symmetry.space_group_name_H-M   'P 1'
#
loop_
_entity.id
_entity.type
_entity.pdbx_description
1 polymer ?
#
loop_
_entity_poly.entity_id
_entity_poly.type
_entity_poly.pdbx_seq_one_letter_code
_entity_poly.pdbx_strand_id
1 'polypeptide(L)'
;MADYMNDMQKEEQVKEQGEYTPSVATEFLRETIKQKPVNKRKLVRRTVTTVIMAVVFGMVACLTFLILQPVINSWLNPEPKAEQIAFPEEKEEVQMDEFYLDDNQMKEEEIEEIREITVNDSTEKVQALLENIILDVHDYENMYVALKDLAMEAEKAVVTVTCVTQNVDWFQNTFENEKQSSGVILAENGLAYLVAVKDTGLSEAEIIRVTFCDGTEANGELLGVDKTTGIAVISIPFTNILISTKEIIKIANLGTSNGVGLRGTPVIALGSPAGIIGSVSYGMITSDGVRLDLMDADYKLLTTDIYGASSASGILVSLKGYVIGIIDNSYNSAETKNIISAYGISELKKVIEKLSNGESRAHFGINGTDVPVAIQKEMNVPKGAFVTKVEMNSPAMSGGIQTGDIIVSVNDISINSYKDFLAVVHDALPDTILSVRVCRQAAEGYAEIDLEITLDEVK
;
A
#
# COMPACT_ATOMS: atom_id res chain seq x y z
N MET A 1 5.83 3.73 59.67
CA MET A 1 4.92 4.75 60.20
C MET A 1 3.57 4.14 60.02
N ALA A 2 3.12 3.25 60.92
CA ALA A 2 2.59 3.58 62.23
C ALA A 2 1.37 4.47 62.12
N ASP A 3 0.32 3.89 62.62
CA ASP A 3 -1.01 4.41 62.91
C ASP A 3 -2.07 4.06 61.88
N TYR A 4 -2.77 3.00 62.26
CA TYR A 4 -4.23 2.80 62.32
C TYR A 4 -4.53 1.30 62.53
N MET A 5 -4.05 0.82 63.69
CA MET A 5 -4.58 -0.38 64.34
C MET A 5 -4.86 -0.02 65.80
N ASN A 6 -6.11 0.32 66.10
CA ASN A 6 -6.68 0.17 67.46
C ASN A 6 -8.10 0.74 67.42
N ASP A 7 -9.05 -0.17 67.47
CA ASP A 7 -10.30 0.05 68.18
C ASP A 7 -11.28 -1.09 67.85
N MET A 8 -11.10 -2.19 68.52
CA MET A 8 -12.15 -3.18 68.75
C MET A 8 -11.68 -4.09 69.85
N GLN A 9 -11.79 -3.63 71.11
CA GLN A 9 -11.91 -4.46 72.30
C GLN A 9 -12.27 -3.57 73.48
N LYS A 10 -13.52 -3.71 73.94
CA LYS A 10 -14.00 -3.60 75.32
C LYS A 10 -15.48 -3.29 75.27
N GLU A 11 -16.27 -4.18 75.68
CA GLU A 11 -16.88 -4.15 77.02
C GLU A 11 -17.63 -5.45 77.27
N GLU A 12 -17.07 -6.18 78.20
CA GLU A 12 -17.68 -7.25 78.92
C GLU A 12 -18.08 -6.69 80.32
N GLN A 13 -19.17 -7.25 80.82
CA GLN A 13 -19.55 -7.34 82.29
C GLN A 13 -20.13 -6.11 82.94
N VAL A 14 -21.32 -6.39 83.57
CA VAL A 14 -21.60 -6.36 84.98
C VAL A 14 -23.07 -6.80 85.20
N LYS A 15 -23.31 -8.03 85.78
CA LYS A 15 -23.93 -8.45 87.04
C LYS A 15 -24.92 -7.43 87.71
N GLU A 16 -26.09 -7.88 88.18
CA GLU A 16 -26.38 -8.49 89.46
C GLU A 16 -27.91 -8.70 89.69
N GLN A 17 -28.25 -9.92 90.11
CA GLN A 17 -29.06 -10.39 91.23
C GLN A 17 -30.34 -9.57 91.68
N GLY A 18 -31.45 -10.32 91.83
CA GLY A 18 -32.66 -9.97 92.55
C GLY A 18 -33.61 -11.14 92.61
N GLU A 19 -33.52 -11.85 93.75
CA GLU A 19 -34.32 -12.97 94.25
C GLU A 19 -35.70 -12.51 94.69
N TYR A 20 -36.80 -13.21 94.29
CA TYR A 20 -37.99 -13.40 95.13
C TYR A 20 -38.87 -14.55 94.63
N THR A 21 -39.15 -15.53 95.50
CA THR A 21 -40.16 -16.60 95.46
C THR A 21 -41.45 -16.21 96.09
N PRO A 22 -42.55 -17.04 96.20
CA PRO A 22 -43.29 -17.78 95.17
C PRO A 22 -44.77 -17.55 95.21
N SER A 23 -45.59 -17.91 94.27
CA SER A 23 -46.95 -18.42 94.52
C SER A 23 -47.62 -19.07 93.31
N VAL A 24 -47.99 -20.35 93.57
CA VAL A 24 -49.20 -21.08 93.17
C VAL A 24 -49.64 -21.12 91.69
N ALA A 25 -49.42 -22.28 91.15
CA ALA A 25 -50.24 -23.13 90.28
C ALA A 25 -51.31 -22.50 89.41
N THR A 26 -51.05 -22.61 88.10
CA THR A 26 -52.07 -23.10 87.15
C THR A 26 -51.35 -23.86 86.03
N GLU A 27 -51.63 -25.17 86.02
CA GLU A 27 -51.24 -26.09 84.98
C GLU A 27 -51.94 -25.72 83.67
N PHE A 28 -51.23 -25.13 82.75
CA PHE A 28 -51.67 -25.01 81.36
C PHE A 28 -51.11 -26.18 80.58
N LEU A 29 -51.97 -26.97 80.00
CA LEU A 29 -51.71 -28.06 79.10
C LEU A 29 -50.82 -27.52 77.92
N ARG A 30 -49.56 -27.99 77.90
CA ARG A 30 -48.68 -27.80 76.69
C ARG A 30 -49.07 -28.83 75.67
N GLU A 31 -49.81 -28.40 74.65
CA GLU A 31 -49.96 -29.15 73.41
C GLU A 31 -48.58 -29.21 72.69
N THR A 32 -47.92 -30.33 72.75
CA THR A 32 -46.76 -30.58 71.93
C THR A 32 -47.21 -30.98 70.53
N ILE A 33 -47.15 -30.06 69.59
CA ILE A 33 -47.36 -30.35 68.16
C ILE A 33 -46.29 -31.38 67.74
N LYS A 34 -46.72 -32.62 67.57
CA LYS A 34 -45.87 -33.67 66.97
C LYS A 34 -45.52 -33.24 65.52
N GLN A 35 -44.31 -32.74 65.31
CA GLN A 35 -43.79 -32.56 63.97
C GLN A 35 -43.85 -33.87 63.22
N LYS A 36 -44.47 -33.87 62.04
CA LYS A 36 -44.53 -35.04 61.14
C LYS A 36 -43.08 -35.53 60.85
N PRO A 37 -42.80 -36.83 60.91
CA PRO A 37 -41.49 -37.33 60.64
C PRO A 37 -41.07 -36.97 59.19
N VAL A 38 -40.04 -36.15 59.07
CA VAL A 38 -39.47 -35.77 57.79
C VAL A 38 -38.84 -37.04 57.17
N ASN A 39 -39.39 -37.46 56.03
CA ASN A 39 -38.89 -38.62 55.33
C ASN A 39 -37.51 -38.28 54.71
N LYS A 40 -36.44 -38.54 55.48
CA LYS A 40 -35.04 -38.21 55.13
C LYS A 40 -34.67 -38.68 53.71
N ARG A 41 -35.18 -39.83 53.24
CA ARG A 41 -34.93 -40.34 51.87
C ARG A 41 -35.58 -39.47 50.80
N LYS A 42 -36.74 -38.90 51.08
CA LYS A 42 -37.46 -38.02 50.15
C LYS A 42 -36.81 -36.62 50.08
N LEU A 43 -36.25 -36.16 51.20
CA LEU A 43 -35.51 -34.91 51.32
C LEU A 43 -34.17 -35.00 50.57
N VAL A 44 -33.38 -36.07 50.81
CA VAL A 44 -32.09 -36.33 50.14
C VAL A 44 -32.30 -36.47 48.63
N ARG A 45 -33.37 -37.16 48.22
CA ARG A 45 -33.66 -37.30 46.77
C ARG A 45 -34.02 -35.97 46.10
N ARG A 46 -34.74 -35.11 46.82
CA ARG A 46 -35.03 -33.75 46.33
C ARG A 46 -33.78 -32.87 46.27
N THR A 47 -32.92 -32.88 47.31
CA THR A 47 -31.71 -32.09 47.29
C THR A 47 -30.73 -32.58 46.20
N VAL A 48 -30.59 -33.90 46.03
CA VAL A 48 -29.76 -34.48 44.95
C VAL A 48 -30.28 -34.09 43.53
N THR A 49 -31.62 -34.17 43.32
CA THR A 49 -32.21 -33.73 42.04
C THR A 49 -32.07 -32.23 41.79
N THR A 50 -32.19 -31.37 42.83
CA THR A 50 -31.96 -29.92 42.69
C THR A 50 -30.48 -29.62 42.38
N VAL A 51 -29.53 -30.32 43.02
CA VAL A 51 -28.11 -30.15 42.72
C VAL A 51 -27.77 -30.59 41.30
N ILE A 52 -28.31 -31.73 40.86
CA ILE A 52 -28.10 -32.22 39.48
C ILE A 52 -28.69 -31.23 38.48
N MET A 53 -29.92 -30.72 38.73
CA MET A 53 -30.54 -29.71 37.87
C MET A 53 -29.75 -28.39 37.83
N ALA A 54 -29.19 -27.96 38.96
CA ALA A 54 -28.35 -26.77 39.02
C ALA A 54 -27.03 -26.96 38.22
N VAL A 55 -26.42 -28.12 38.30
CA VAL A 55 -25.22 -28.43 37.50
C VAL A 55 -25.52 -28.51 36.02
N VAL A 56 -26.64 -29.15 35.64
CA VAL A 56 -27.07 -29.21 34.23
C VAL A 56 -27.39 -27.79 33.71
N PHE A 57 -28.10 -26.97 34.49
CA PHE A 57 -28.40 -25.58 34.12
C PHE A 57 -27.13 -24.76 33.99
N GLY A 58 -26.17 -24.91 34.91
CA GLY A 58 -24.85 -24.23 34.84
C GLY A 58 -24.06 -24.65 33.60
N MET A 59 -24.06 -25.95 33.25
CA MET A 59 -23.40 -26.41 32.02
C MET A 59 -24.08 -25.85 30.75
N VAL A 60 -25.42 -25.87 30.68
CA VAL A 60 -26.15 -25.32 29.55
C VAL A 60 -25.92 -23.82 29.42
N ALA A 61 -25.95 -23.07 30.53
CA ALA A 61 -25.67 -21.64 30.54
C ALA A 61 -24.22 -21.32 30.08
N CYS A 62 -23.25 -22.10 30.54
CA CYS A 62 -21.86 -21.97 30.14
C CYS A 62 -21.66 -22.27 28.63
N LEU A 63 -22.27 -23.35 28.12
CA LEU A 63 -22.25 -23.70 26.70
C LEU A 63 -22.93 -22.63 25.84
N THR A 64 -24.09 -22.12 26.28
CA THR A 64 -24.79 -21.05 25.58
C THR A 64 -23.96 -19.77 25.53
N PHE A 65 -23.30 -19.43 26.64
CA PHE A 65 -22.40 -18.28 26.70
C PHE A 65 -21.20 -18.44 25.76
N LEU A 66 -20.53 -19.60 25.77
CA LEU A 66 -19.40 -19.88 24.88
C LEU A 66 -19.78 -19.83 23.38
N ILE A 67 -20.99 -20.24 23.02
CA ILE A 67 -21.48 -20.18 21.64
C ILE A 67 -21.91 -18.76 21.25
N LEU A 68 -22.56 -18.04 22.17
CA LEU A 68 -23.05 -16.69 21.91
C LEU A 68 -21.97 -15.60 22.02
N GLN A 69 -20.96 -15.81 22.85
CA GLN A 69 -19.87 -14.85 23.06
C GLN A 69 -19.18 -14.41 21.75
N PRO A 70 -18.75 -15.31 20.85
CA PRO A 70 -18.15 -14.88 19.58
C PRO A 70 -19.12 -14.12 18.69
N VAL A 71 -20.41 -14.53 18.67
CA VAL A 71 -21.42 -13.86 17.84
C VAL A 71 -21.75 -12.48 18.38
N ILE A 72 -21.89 -12.34 19.70
CA ILE A 72 -22.14 -11.04 20.35
C ILE A 72 -20.92 -10.14 20.22
N ASN A 73 -19.71 -10.70 20.36
CA ASN A 73 -18.48 -9.93 20.24
C ASN A 73 -18.27 -9.42 18.80
N SER A 74 -18.56 -10.24 17.78
CA SER A 74 -18.50 -9.80 16.38
C SER A 74 -19.57 -8.77 16.01
N TRP A 75 -20.70 -8.77 16.73
CA TRP A 75 -21.78 -7.80 16.51
C TRP A 75 -21.55 -6.47 17.26
N LEU A 76 -20.99 -6.53 18.47
CA LEU A 76 -20.69 -5.34 19.29
C LEU A 76 -19.37 -4.67 18.90
N ASN A 77 -18.40 -5.43 18.46
CA ASN A 77 -17.09 -4.96 18.01
C ASN A 77 -16.81 -5.56 16.63
N PRO A 78 -17.43 -5.04 15.56
CA PRO A 78 -17.06 -5.49 14.21
C PRO A 78 -15.58 -5.25 14.00
N GLU A 79 -14.86 -6.28 13.54
CA GLU A 79 -13.46 -6.12 13.19
C GLU A 79 -13.34 -5.01 12.13
N PRO A 80 -12.45 -4.03 12.34
CA PRO A 80 -12.23 -2.99 11.34
C PRO A 80 -11.79 -3.66 10.04
N LYS A 81 -12.47 -3.36 8.94
CA LYS A 81 -12.12 -3.85 7.62
C LYS A 81 -11.11 -2.88 6.99
N ALA A 82 -10.12 -3.44 6.31
CA ALA A 82 -9.22 -2.65 5.50
C ALA A 82 -10.01 -1.91 4.41
N GLU A 83 -9.71 -0.64 4.21
CA GLU A 83 -10.24 0.17 3.13
C GLU A 83 -9.57 -0.23 1.82
N GLN A 84 -10.34 -0.23 0.73
CA GLN A 84 -9.76 -0.47 -0.59
C GLN A 84 -8.97 0.75 -1.04
N ILE A 85 -7.80 0.50 -1.58
CA ILE A 85 -6.95 1.54 -2.16
C ILE A 85 -7.39 1.79 -3.60
N ALA A 86 -7.56 3.06 -3.95
CA ALA A 86 -7.76 3.53 -5.31
C ALA A 86 -6.96 4.81 -5.52
N PHE A 87 -6.10 4.83 -6.53
CA PHE A 87 -5.38 6.05 -6.90
C PHE A 87 -6.22 6.86 -7.90
N PRO A 88 -6.20 8.21 -7.82
CA PRO A 88 -6.91 9.05 -8.77
C PRO A 88 -6.46 8.77 -10.21
N GLU A 89 -7.43 8.67 -11.13
CA GLU A 89 -7.13 8.60 -12.56
C GLU A 89 -6.50 9.90 -13.04
N GLU A 90 -5.41 9.77 -13.80
CA GLU A 90 -4.76 10.91 -14.41
C GLU A 90 -5.61 11.37 -15.61
N LYS A 91 -6.13 12.60 -15.54
CA LYS A 91 -6.74 13.22 -16.72
C LYS A 91 -5.61 13.52 -17.70
N GLU A 92 -5.79 13.11 -18.96
CA GLU A 92 -4.90 13.51 -20.06
C GLU A 92 -5.10 15.02 -20.36
N GLU A 93 -4.77 15.88 -19.42
CA GLU A 93 -4.69 17.30 -19.68
C GLU A 93 -3.30 17.57 -20.28
N VAL A 94 -3.34 18.09 -21.51
CA VAL A 94 -2.20 18.72 -22.17
C VAL A 94 -1.84 19.99 -21.38
N GLN A 95 -1.20 19.84 -20.24
CA GLN A 95 -0.71 20.97 -19.44
C GLN A 95 0.79 21.13 -19.65
N MET A 96 1.12 21.80 -20.77
CA MET A 96 2.46 22.36 -20.97
C MET A 96 2.78 23.50 -19.99
N ASP A 97 1.77 24.06 -19.33
CA ASP A 97 1.91 25.33 -18.57
C ASP A 97 1.96 25.17 -17.05
N GLU A 98 1.52 24.05 -16.47
CA GLU A 98 1.52 23.90 -15.00
C GLU A 98 2.89 23.51 -14.41
N PHE A 99 3.84 23.06 -15.21
CA PHE A 99 5.16 22.68 -14.68
C PHE A 99 6.01 23.89 -14.27
N TYR A 100 5.64 25.11 -14.73
CA TYR A 100 6.40 26.33 -14.46
C TYR A 100 5.60 27.49 -13.83
N LEU A 101 4.28 27.42 -13.63
CA LEU A 101 3.47 28.59 -13.34
C LEU A 101 2.59 28.55 -12.08
N ASP A 102 2.67 27.52 -11.22
CA ASP A 102 1.82 27.50 -10.02
C ASP A 102 2.58 27.80 -8.72
N ASP A 103 3.43 28.82 -8.76
CA ASP A 103 4.08 29.35 -7.55
C ASP A 103 3.68 30.81 -7.25
N ASN A 104 2.44 31.19 -7.60
CA ASN A 104 1.85 32.47 -7.26
C ASN A 104 0.72 32.38 -6.23
N GLN A 105 0.87 31.54 -5.19
CA GLN A 105 0.19 31.79 -3.93
C GLN A 105 1.11 32.54 -2.95
N MET A 106 1.73 33.61 -3.41
CA MET A 106 2.04 34.72 -2.54
C MET A 106 0.72 35.31 -2.08
N LYS A 107 0.52 35.38 -0.77
CA LYS A 107 -0.70 35.91 -0.16
C LYS A 107 -1.03 37.24 -0.81
N GLU A 108 -2.29 37.47 -1.18
CA GLU A 108 -2.76 38.71 -1.78
C GLU A 108 -2.33 39.97 -1.00
N GLU A 109 -2.13 39.85 0.31
CA GLU A 109 -1.62 40.93 1.19
C GLU A 109 -0.17 41.37 0.85
N GLU A 110 0.73 40.44 0.48
CA GLU A 110 2.10 40.80 0.07
C GLU A 110 2.14 41.43 -1.34
N ILE A 111 1.20 41.08 -2.21
CA ILE A 111 1.08 41.65 -3.56
C ILE A 111 0.52 43.08 -3.50
N GLU A 112 -0.38 43.42 -2.58
CA GLU A 112 -0.85 44.81 -2.40
C GLU A 112 0.25 45.71 -1.83
N GLU A 113 1.04 45.28 -0.90
CA GLU A 113 2.19 46.04 -0.38
C GLU A 113 3.26 46.29 -1.46
N ILE A 114 3.51 45.32 -2.32
CA ILE A 114 4.41 45.46 -3.47
C ILE A 114 3.82 46.35 -4.55
N ARG A 115 2.48 46.35 -4.75
CA ARG A 115 1.80 47.26 -5.72
C ARG A 115 1.82 48.71 -5.29
N GLU A 116 1.68 49.01 -4.00
CA GLU A 116 1.77 50.41 -3.53
C GLU A 116 3.19 50.99 -3.67
N ILE A 117 4.22 50.16 -3.59
CA ILE A 117 5.63 50.57 -3.78
C ILE A 117 5.98 50.75 -5.27
N THR A 118 5.26 50.10 -6.21
CA THR A 118 5.63 50.05 -7.63
C THR A 118 4.98 51.10 -8.54
N VAL A 119 4.12 51.97 -8.05
CA VAL A 119 3.37 52.90 -8.95
C VAL A 119 4.10 54.21 -9.27
N ASN A 120 5.19 54.56 -8.57
CA ASN A 120 5.84 55.86 -8.82
C ASN A 120 7.37 55.86 -8.75
N ASP A 121 8.11 55.22 -9.58
CA ASP A 121 9.58 55.43 -9.77
C ASP A 121 10.43 54.18 -9.95
N SER A 122 9.89 53.02 -10.25
CA SER A 122 10.60 51.79 -9.98
C SER A 122 10.89 50.84 -11.14
N THR A 123 10.34 51.09 -12.36
CA THR A 123 10.68 50.19 -13.49
C THR A 123 12.15 50.24 -13.85
N GLU A 124 12.76 51.40 -13.84
CA GLU A 124 14.20 51.53 -14.11
C GLU A 124 15.07 51.00 -12.96
N LYS A 125 14.66 51.17 -11.67
CA LYS A 125 15.37 50.62 -10.53
C LYS A 125 15.21 49.10 -10.41
N VAL A 126 14.02 48.54 -10.71
CA VAL A 126 13.80 47.09 -10.73
C VAL A 126 14.59 46.45 -11.88
N GLN A 127 14.64 47.11 -13.04
CA GLN A 127 15.40 46.64 -14.18
C GLN A 127 16.90 46.69 -13.93
N ALA A 128 17.38 47.76 -13.29
CA ALA A 128 18.78 47.89 -12.85
C ALA A 128 19.17 46.91 -11.71
N LEU A 129 18.22 46.52 -10.85
CA LEU A 129 18.41 45.48 -9.85
C LEU A 129 18.47 44.09 -10.48
N LEU A 130 17.60 43.82 -11.46
CA LEU A 130 17.60 42.53 -12.20
C LEU A 130 18.84 42.38 -13.08
N GLU A 131 19.34 43.46 -13.69
CA GLU A 131 20.58 43.49 -14.50
C GLU A 131 21.85 43.28 -13.65
N ASN A 132 21.77 43.49 -12.34
CA ASN A 132 22.89 43.36 -11.39
C ASN A 132 22.81 42.17 -10.45
N ILE A 133 21.92 41.20 -10.67
CA ILE A 133 21.93 39.95 -9.94
C ILE A 133 23.17 39.16 -10.38
N ILE A 134 24.22 39.28 -9.67
CA ILE A 134 25.44 38.47 -9.80
C ILE A 134 25.24 37.27 -8.87
N LEU A 135 24.92 36.09 -9.43
CA LEU A 135 24.89 34.86 -8.66
C LEU A 135 26.30 34.58 -8.11
N ASP A 136 26.37 34.38 -6.83
CA ASP A 136 27.61 34.04 -6.13
C ASP A 136 27.63 32.59 -5.61
N VAL A 137 28.69 32.20 -4.94
CA VAL A 137 28.82 30.84 -4.38
C VAL A 137 27.77 30.56 -3.31
N HIS A 138 27.30 31.61 -2.62
CA HIS A 138 26.28 31.47 -1.56
C HIS A 138 24.89 31.14 -2.13
N ASP A 139 24.55 31.74 -3.27
CA ASP A 139 23.27 31.40 -3.98
C ASP A 139 23.29 29.95 -4.44
N TYR A 140 24.45 29.46 -4.91
CA TYR A 140 24.63 28.06 -5.26
C TYR A 140 24.51 27.13 -4.03
N GLU A 141 25.10 27.51 -2.89
CA GLU A 141 24.98 26.78 -1.62
C GLU A 141 23.50 26.73 -1.16
N ASN A 142 22.81 27.88 -1.18
CA ASN A 142 21.40 27.96 -0.81
C ASN A 142 20.51 27.04 -1.67
N MET A 143 20.78 26.93 -2.97
CA MET A 143 20.10 26.00 -3.84
C MET A 143 20.27 24.54 -3.40
N TYR A 144 21.49 24.13 -3.05
CA TYR A 144 21.74 22.78 -2.54
C TYR A 144 21.13 22.54 -1.16
N VAL A 145 21.06 23.55 -0.30
CA VAL A 145 20.35 23.48 0.98
C VAL A 145 18.88 23.23 0.75
N ALA A 146 18.24 23.96 -0.17
CA ALA A 146 16.83 23.76 -0.52
C ALA A 146 16.57 22.35 -1.08
N LEU A 147 17.45 21.84 -1.96
CA LEU A 147 17.36 20.48 -2.48
C LEU A 147 17.51 19.42 -1.38
N LYS A 148 18.42 19.64 -0.43
CA LYS A 148 18.61 18.78 0.74
C LYS A 148 17.36 18.75 1.62
N ASP A 149 16.77 19.91 1.91
CA ASP A 149 15.57 20.00 2.75
C ASP A 149 14.39 19.27 2.10
N LEU A 150 14.22 19.40 0.79
CA LEU A 150 13.23 18.64 0.02
C LEU A 150 13.51 17.14 0.07
N ALA A 151 14.76 16.71 -0.11
CA ALA A 151 15.14 15.30 -0.01
C ALA A 151 14.82 14.72 1.37
N MET A 152 15.19 15.43 2.45
CA MET A 152 14.92 15.02 3.84
C MET A 152 13.43 14.92 4.12
N GLU A 153 12.61 15.79 3.53
CA GLU A 153 11.14 15.70 3.66
C GLU A 153 10.56 14.50 2.92
N ALA A 154 11.06 14.22 1.72
CA ALA A 154 10.63 13.06 0.94
C ALA A 154 11.14 11.72 1.52
N GLU A 155 12.31 11.72 2.19
CA GLU A 155 12.84 10.54 2.89
C GLU A 155 11.92 10.02 4.00
N LYS A 156 11.05 10.85 4.57
CA LYS A 156 10.06 10.40 5.55
C LYS A 156 9.08 9.37 5.01
N ALA A 157 8.94 9.28 3.70
CA ALA A 157 8.13 8.27 3.03
C ALA A 157 8.96 7.07 2.55
N VAL A 158 10.30 7.13 2.65
CA VAL A 158 11.18 6.04 2.20
C VAL A 158 11.49 5.12 3.37
N VAL A 159 11.49 3.83 3.12
CA VAL A 159 11.80 2.79 4.11
C VAL A 159 12.85 1.84 3.56
N THR A 160 13.59 1.19 4.45
CA THR A 160 14.46 0.07 4.10
C THR A 160 13.74 -1.24 4.37
N VAL A 161 13.60 -2.05 3.35
CA VAL A 161 13.00 -3.39 3.44
C VAL A 161 14.12 -4.42 3.47
N THR A 162 14.20 -5.20 4.53
CA THR A 162 15.17 -6.28 4.72
C THR A 162 14.46 -7.63 4.67
N CYS A 163 14.80 -8.42 3.66
CA CYS A 163 14.35 -9.80 3.50
C CYS A 163 15.32 -10.71 4.24
N VAL A 164 14.84 -11.43 5.25
CA VAL A 164 15.64 -12.40 6.00
C VAL A 164 15.25 -13.81 5.58
N THR A 165 16.23 -14.57 5.09
CA THR A 165 16.06 -15.98 4.75
C THR A 165 17.03 -16.81 5.58
N GLN A 166 16.58 -17.95 6.10
CA GLN A 166 17.45 -18.90 6.77
C GLN A 166 17.99 -19.90 5.75
N ASN A 167 19.28 -20.00 5.68
CA ASN A 167 19.98 -20.98 4.87
C ASN A 167 20.75 -21.96 5.77
N VAL A 168 20.88 -23.19 5.34
CA VAL A 168 21.65 -24.23 6.04
C VAL A 168 22.90 -24.54 5.22
N ASP A 169 24.07 -24.47 5.83
CA ASP A 169 25.31 -24.83 5.18
C ASP A 169 25.49 -26.38 5.07
N TRP A 170 26.54 -26.81 4.40
CA TRP A 170 26.88 -28.25 4.25
C TRP A 170 27.10 -28.96 5.61
N PHE A 171 27.34 -28.20 6.67
CA PHE A 171 27.56 -28.71 8.01
C PHE A 171 26.31 -28.64 8.90
N GLN A 172 25.12 -28.33 8.29
CA GLN A 172 23.85 -28.14 8.98
C GLN A 172 23.82 -26.96 9.98
N ASN A 173 24.72 -25.98 9.82
CA ASN A 173 24.61 -24.73 10.57
C ASN A 173 23.62 -23.81 9.84
N THR A 174 22.67 -23.26 10.58
CA THR A 174 21.78 -22.21 10.06
C THR A 174 22.49 -20.88 10.07
N PHE A 175 22.41 -20.15 8.97
CA PHE A 175 22.84 -18.76 8.88
C PHE A 175 21.76 -17.92 8.22
N GLU A 176 21.64 -16.68 8.69
CA GLU A 176 20.72 -15.71 8.12
C GLU A 176 21.40 -15.02 6.93
N ASN A 177 20.66 -14.92 5.84
CA ASN A 177 21.03 -14.12 4.67
C ASN A 177 20.07 -12.96 4.58
N GLU A 178 20.60 -11.73 4.62
CA GLU A 178 19.82 -10.51 4.54
C GLU A 178 20.04 -9.84 3.18
N LYS A 179 18.93 -9.51 2.51
CA LYS A 179 18.92 -8.66 1.32
C LYS A 179 18.13 -7.40 1.63
N GLN A 180 18.68 -6.26 1.28
CA GLN A 180 18.06 -4.96 1.54
C GLN A 180 17.67 -4.27 0.23
N SER A 181 16.53 -3.60 0.26
CA SER A 181 16.03 -2.75 -0.83
C SER A 181 15.32 -1.55 -0.23
N SER A 182 15.33 -0.43 -0.94
CA SER A 182 14.56 0.74 -0.51
C SER A 182 13.16 0.69 -1.09
N GLY A 183 12.15 0.82 -0.22
CA GLY A 183 10.73 0.93 -0.56
C GLY A 183 10.17 2.31 -0.24
N VAL A 184 8.93 2.53 -0.61
CA VAL A 184 8.21 3.79 -0.39
C VAL A 184 6.81 3.55 0.15
N ILE A 185 6.42 4.29 1.18
CA ILE A 185 5.07 4.28 1.76
C ILE A 185 4.16 5.03 0.80
N LEU A 186 3.24 4.33 0.13
CA LEU A 186 2.38 4.92 -0.90
C LEU A 186 0.95 5.17 -0.45
N ALA A 187 0.47 4.44 0.53
CA ALA A 187 -0.91 4.53 1.01
C ALA A 187 -1.07 3.98 2.43
N GLU A 188 -2.24 4.18 2.99
CA GLU A 188 -2.73 3.47 4.17
C GLU A 188 -4.17 2.97 3.91
N ASN A 189 -4.52 1.83 4.49
CA ASN A 189 -5.85 1.24 4.33
C ASN A 189 -6.68 1.25 5.62
N GLY A 190 -6.37 2.16 6.55
CA GLY A 190 -7.02 2.27 7.86
C GLY A 190 -6.51 1.27 8.91
N LEU A 191 -5.76 0.24 8.52
CA LEU A 191 -5.19 -0.79 9.41
C LEU A 191 -3.67 -0.87 9.33
N ALA A 192 -3.10 -0.52 8.20
CA ALA A 192 -1.68 -0.68 7.88
C ALA A 192 -1.20 0.40 6.90
N TYR A 193 0.09 0.70 6.94
CA TYR A 193 0.77 1.36 5.84
C TYR A 193 1.13 0.36 4.75
N LEU A 194 1.02 0.79 3.49
CA LEU A 194 1.33 0.02 2.30
C LEU A 194 2.60 0.55 1.65
N VAL A 195 3.57 -0.33 1.47
CA VAL A 195 4.90 -0.02 0.95
C VAL A 195 5.10 -0.72 -0.38
N ALA A 196 5.38 0.05 -1.43
CA ALA A 196 5.87 -0.51 -2.69
C ALA A 196 7.39 -0.61 -2.66
N VAL A 197 7.91 -1.72 -3.12
CA VAL A 197 9.34 -2.02 -3.16
C VAL A 197 9.67 -2.95 -4.33
N LYS A 198 10.89 -2.87 -4.84
CA LYS A 198 11.38 -3.86 -5.79
C LYS A 198 11.57 -5.21 -5.09
N ASP A 199 11.03 -6.28 -5.68
CA ASP A 199 11.23 -7.65 -5.17
C ASP A 199 12.71 -8.04 -5.28
N THR A 200 13.31 -8.35 -4.15
CA THR A 200 14.68 -8.84 -4.01
C THR A 200 14.73 -10.21 -3.35
N GLY A 201 13.61 -10.95 -3.38
CA GLY A 201 13.44 -12.24 -2.72
C GLY A 201 12.41 -12.21 -1.60
N LEU A 202 11.43 -11.29 -1.67
CA LEU A 202 10.35 -11.16 -0.68
C LEU A 202 9.48 -12.40 -0.61
N SER A 203 9.24 -13.05 -1.76
CA SER A 203 8.43 -14.28 -1.81
C SER A 203 9.08 -15.47 -1.09
N GLU A 204 10.40 -15.43 -0.89
CA GLU A 204 11.18 -16.49 -0.23
C GLU A 204 11.56 -16.10 1.22
N ALA A 205 11.27 -14.86 1.62
CA ALA A 205 11.65 -14.34 2.92
C ALA A 205 10.80 -14.97 4.04
N GLU A 206 11.44 -15.44 5.09
CA GLU A 206 10.77 -15.91 6.31
C GLU A 206 10.32 -14.73 7.17
N ILE A 207 11.10 -13.64 7.16
CA ILE A 207 10.80 -12.42 7.88
C ILE A 207 11.05 -11.24 6.94
N ILE A 208 10.08 -10.34 6.87
CA ILE A 208 10.20 -9.06 6.18
C ILE A 208 10.28 -7.98 7.26
N ARG A 209 11.45 -7.38 7.41
CA ARG A 209 11.70 -6.31 8.37
C ARG A 209 11.72 -4.98 7.62
N VAL A 210 11.00 -4.00 8.13
CA VAL A 210 10.96 -2.64 7.55
C VAL A 210 11.53 -1.67 8.56
N THR A 211 12.58 -0.94 8.15
CA THR A 211 13.22 0.11 8.94
C THR A 211 12.78 1.46 8.42
N PHE A 212 12.23 2.31 9.29
CA PHE A 212 11.76 3.65 8.97
C PHE A 212 12.90 4.70 9.06
N CYS A 213 12.60 5.93 8.60
CA CYS A 213 13.57 7.04 8.58
C CYS A 213 14.12 7.42 9.95
N ASP A 214 13.42 7.11 11.05
CA ASP A 214 13.86 7.32 12.43
C ASP A 214 14.71 6.16 13.00
N GLY A 215 14.97 5.12 12.18
CA GLY A 215 15.71 3.92 12.56
C GLY A 215 14.88 2.88 13.32
N THR A 216 13.59 3.10 13.54
CA THR A 216 12.72 2.09 14.16
C THR A 216 12.38 0.98 13.16
N GLU A 217 12.15 -0.22 13.67
CA GLU A 217 11.87 -1.41 12.87
C GLU A 217 10.46 -1.95 13.15
N ALA A 218 9.80 -2.46 12.11
CA ALA A 218 8.55 -3.18 12.20
C ALA A 218 8.55 -4.37 11.25
N ASN A 219 7.78 -5.43 11.59
CA ASN A 219 7.57 -6.54 10.68
C ASN A 219 6.44 -6.20 9.70
N GLY A 220 6.69 -6.47 8.43
CA GLY A 220 5.73 -6.36 7.35
C GLY A 220 5.28 -7.72 6.84
N GLU A 221 4.16 -7.72 6.12
CA GLU A 221 3.56 -8.87 5.47
C GLU A 221 3.48 -8.62 3.97
N LEU A 222 3.91 -9.59 3.16
CA LEU A 222 3.82 -9.49 1.70
C LEU A 222 2.36 -9.64 1.26
N LEU A 223 1.82 -8.63 0.57
CA LEU A 223 0.48 -8.71 -0.03
C LEU A 223 0.53 -9.35 -1.42
N GLY A 224 1.52 -9.01 -2.22
CA GLY A 224 1.69 -9.58 -3.56
C GLY A 224 2.93 -9.04 -4.28
N VAL A 225 3.29 -9.73 -5.36
CA VAL A 225 4.39 -9.37 -6.26
C VAL A 225 3.88 -9.42 -7.68
N ASP A 226 4.06 -8.35 -8.45
CA ASP A 226 3.88 -8.38 -9.90
C ASP A 226 5.18 -8.87 -10.56
N LYS A 227 5.15 -10.08 -11.08
CA LYS A 227 6.34 -10.71 -11.69
C LYS A 227 6.79 -10.03 -12.97
N THR A 228 5.91 -9.29 -13.65
CA THR A 228 6.25 -8.56 -14.87
C THR A 228 7.16 -7.37 -14.58
N THR A 229 6.84 -6.59 -13.53
CA THR A 229 7.63 -5.42 -13.14
C THR A 229 8.63 -5.71 -12.04
N GLY A 230 8.45 -6.81 -11.30
CA GLY A 230 9.22 -7.08 -10.08
C GLY A 230 8.88 -6.14 -8.93
N ILE A 231 7.72 -5.46 -8.97
CA ILE A 231 7.24 -4.62 -7.87
C ILE A 231 6.41 -5.46 -6.92
N ALA A 232 6.72 -5.34 -5.63
CA ALA A 232 5.98 -5.96 -4.54
C ALA A 232 5.29 -4.90 -3.68
N VAL A 233 4.19 -5.28 -3.04
CA VAL A 233 3.54 -4.46 -2.01
C VAL A 233 3.58 -5.20 -0.68
N ILE A 234 4.01 -4.50 0.36
CA ILE A 234 4.10 -4.97 1.74
C ILE A 234 3.12 -4.17 2.59
N SER A 235 2.39 -4.86 3.46
CA SER A 235 1.54 -4.28 4.49
C SER A 235 2.30 -4.23 5.82
N ILE A 236 2.27 -3.08 6.52
CA ILE A 236 2.85 -2.91 7.85
C ILE A 236 1.73 -2.53 8.80
N PRO A 237 1.21 -3.46 9.61
CA PRO A 237 0.12 -3.19 10.54
C PRO A 237 0.45 -2.05 11.50
N PHE A 238 -0.51 -1.16 11.73
CA PHE A 238 -0.33 -0.03 12.65
C PHE A 238 0.05 -0.47 14.07
N THR A 239 -0.35 -1.68 14.47
CA THR A 239 0.00 -2.27 15.76
C THR A 239 1.49 -2.53 15.93
N ASN A 240 2.21 -2.71 14.82
CA ASN A 240 3.64 -3.02 14.82
C ASN A 240 4.52 -1.76 14.82
N ILE A 241 3.91 -0.56 14.72
CA ILE A 241 4.62 0.71 14.55
C ILE A 241 4.46 1.55 15.81
N LEU A 242 5.56 2.11 16.31
CA LEU A 242 5.56 3.02 17.45
C LEU A 242 4.79 4.31 17.13
N ILE A 243 4.10 4.87 18.12
CA ILE A 243 3.34 6.11 17.96
C ILE A 243 4.27 7.26 17.53
N SER A 244 5.47 7.36 18.11
CA SER A 244 6.48 8.37 17.74
C SER A 244 6.88 8.28 16.27
N THR A 245 7.01 7.07 15.73
CA THR A 245 7.35 6.82 14.32
C THR A 245 6.22 7.27 13.40
N LYS A 246 4.95 6.99 13.76
CA LYS A 246 3.78 7.43 12.99
C LYS A 246 3.64 8.94 12.87
N GLU A 247 4.14 9.70 13.86
CA GLU A 247 4.14 11.16 13.82
C GLU A 247 5.22 11.74 12.87
N ILE A 248 6.24 10.95 12.53
CA ILE A 248 7.39 11.37 11.70
C ILE A 248 7.23 10.95 10.25
N ILE A 249 6.78 9.69 10.01
CA ILE A 249 6.66 9.14 8.65
C ILE A 249 5.55 9.82 7.87
N LYS A 250 5.68 9.78 6.55
CA LYS A 250 4.70 10.35 5.62
C LYS A 250 4.34 9.34 4.54
N ILE A 251 3.15 9.51 3.99
CA ILE A 251 2.74 8.85 2.77
C ILE A 251 3.26 9.68 1.61
N ALA A 252 3.91 9.06 0.63
CA ALA A 252 4.45 9.73 -0.52
C ALA A 252 3.35 10.29 -1.42
N ASN A 253 3.53 11.53 -1.87
CA ASN A 253 2.66 12.11 -2.88
C ASN A 253 3.05 11.56 -4.25
N LEU A 254 2.10 10.89 -4.93
CA LEU A 254 2.32 10.38 -6.28
C LEU A 254 2.11 11.49 -7.30
N GLY A 255 3.11 11.67 -8.16
CA GLY A 255 3.03 12.55 -9.31
C GLY A 255 2.50 11.85 -10.55
N THR A 256 2.85 12.41 -11.72
CA THR A 256 2.58 11.83 -13.03
C THR A 256 3.88 11.65 -13.80
N SER A 257 4.00 10.54 -14.51
CA SER A 257 5.06 10.27 -15.48
C SER A 257 4.56 10.38 -16.93
N ASN A 258 3.25 10.61 -17.14
CA ASN A 258 2.63 10.72 -18.47
C ASN A 258 2.74 12.12 -19.08
N GLY A 259 3.26 13.11 -18.34
CA GLY A 259 3.43 14.47 -18.83
C GLY A 259 4.32 14.55 -20.08
N VAL A 260 4.02 15.48 -20.96
CA VAL A 260 4.86 15.81 -22.11
C VAL A 260 6.05 16.64 -21.60
N GLY A 261 7.29 16.22 -21.97
CA GLY A 261 8.48 17.02 -21.71
C GLY A 261 9.12 16.83 -20.33
N LEU A 262 9.06 15.65 -19.75
CA LEU A 262 9.84 15.33 -18.54
C LEU A 262 11.36 15.39 -18.79
N ARG A 263 11.80 15.22 -20.03
CA ARG A 263 13.20 15.32 -20.41
C ARG A 263 13.79 16.68 -20.07
N GLY A 264 14.91 16.70 -19.37
CA GLY A 264 15.58 17.93 -18.92
C GLY A 264 15.05 18.46 -17.57
N THR A 265 14.03 17.82 -16.96
CA THR A 265 13.56 18.22 -15.64
C THR A 265 14.48 17.67 -14.53
N PRO A 266 14.82 18.50 -13.52
CA PRO A 266 15.61 18.05 -12.40
C PRO A 266 14.84 17.09 -11.50
N VAL A 267 15.57 16.10 -10.96
CA VAL A 267 15.03 15.05 -10.08
C VAL A 267 16.00 14.71 -8.96
N ILE A 268 15.45 14.15 -7.90
CA ILE A 268 16.20 13.62 -6.75
C ILE A 268 15.96 12.11 -6.71
N ALA A 269 17.02 11.33 -6.67
CA ALA A 269 16.96 9.89 -6.43
C ALA A 269 17.19 9.63 -4.94
N LEU A 270 16.24 8.95 -4.30
CA LEU A 270 16.19 8.66 -2.88
C LEU A 270 16.11 7.16 -2.60
N GLY A 271 16.71 6.74 -1.51
CA GLY A 271 16.68 5.36 -1.04
C GLY A 271 18.07 4.71 -1.13
N SER A 272 18.38 4.06 -2.23
CA SER A 272 19.68 3.41 -2.46
C SER A 272 20.18 3.61 -3.89
N PRO A 273 20.18 4.82 -4.46
CA PRO A 273 20.65 5.03 -5.84
C PRO A 273 22.12 4.63 -6.04
N ALA A 274 22.97 4.88 -5.06
CA ALA A 274 24.38 4.50 -5.11
C ALA A 274 24.65 3.04 -4.67
N GLY A 275 23.61 2.23 -4.42
CA GLY A 275 23.74 0.90 -3.81
C GLY A 275 24.01 0.91 -2.32
N ILE A 276 23.90 2.07 -1.69
CA ILE A 276 24.07 2.29 -0.24
C ILE A 276 22.74 2.83 0.29
N ILE A 277 22.18 2.14 1.27
CA ILE A 277 20.92 2.54 1.91
C ILE A 277 21.03 3.95 2.49
N GLY A 278 19.98 4.76 2.30
CA GLY A 278 19.94 6.16 2.75
C GLY A 278 20.77 7.11 1.88
N SER A 279 21.22 6.68 0.68
CA SER A 279 21.90 7.58 -0.24
C SER A 279 20.92 8.47 -1.01
N VAL A 280 21.36 9.69 -1.30
CA VAL A 280 20.65 10.71 -2.07
C VAL A 280 21.52 11.12 -3.25
N SER A 281 20.90 11.29 -4.42
CA SER A 281 21.60 11.78 -5.62
C SER A 281 20.71 12.75 -6.38
N TYR A 282 21.32 13.74 -7.00
CA TYR A 282 20.65 14.78 -7.77
C TYR A 282 21.04 14.70 -9.23
N GLY A 283 20.11 14.98 -10.11
CA GLY A 283 20.34 15.02 -11.55
C GLY A 283 19.09 15.43 -12.31
N MET A 284 19.00 15.02 -13.57
CA MET A 284 17.85 15.33 -14.41
C MET A 284 17.41 14.09 -15.22
N ILE A 285 16.19 14.10 -15.68
CA ILE A 285 15.69 13.10 -16.65
C ILE A 285 16.32 13.39 -18.00
N THR A 286 17.08 12.44 -18.52
CA THR A 286 17.71 12.54 -19.86
C THR A 286 16.82 12.01 -20.97
N SER A 287 15.98 11.00 -20.65
CA SER A 287 15.01 10.43 -21.58
C SER A 287 13.75 9.96 -20.88
N ASP A 288 12.62 10.24 -21.50
CA ASP A 288 11.27 9.80 -21.10
C ASP A 288 10.53 9.10 -22.26
N GLY A 289 11.24 8.82 -23.35
CA GLY A 289 10.68 8.23 -24.56
C GLY A 289 10.87 6.72 -24.70
N VAL A 290 11.62 6.08 -23.80
CA VAL A 290 11.82 4.64 -23.84
C VAL A 290 10.61 3.94 -23.26
N ARG A 291 10.03 3.01 -24.02
CA ARG A 291 8.94 2.16 -23.55
C ARG A 291 9.41 0.72 -23.48
N LEU A 292 9.03 0.05 -22.42
CA LEU A 292 9.31 -1.37 -22.21
C LEU A 292 8.10 -2.16 -22.69
N ASP A 293 8.28 -2.81 -23.86
CA ASP A 293 7.28 -3.71 -24.44
C ASP A 293 7.35 -5.06 -23.70
N LEU A 294 6.64 -5.13 -22.57
CA LEU A 294 6.52 -6.33 -21.75
C LEU A 294 5.20 -7.03 -22.04
N MET A 295 5.11 -8.29 -21.62
CA MET A 295 3.89 -9.07 -21.80
C MET A 295 2.72 -8.41 -21.05
N ASP A 296 1.63 -8.14 -21.79
CA ASP A 296 0.43 -7.46 -21.28
C ASP A 296 0.73 -6.14 -20.56
N ALA A 297 1.76 -5.42 -21.02
CA ALA A 297 2.17 -4.16 -20.42
C ALA A 297 2.99 -3.30 -21.37
N ASP A 298 2.93 -1.99 -21.15
CA ASP A 298 3.71 -0.98 -21.88
C ASP A 298 4.13 0.10 -20.88
N TYR A 299 5.27 -0.11 -20.24
CA TYR A 299 5.77 0.78 -19.19
C TYR A 299 6.75 1.81 -19.75
N LYS A 300 6.60 3.06 -19.28
CA LYS A 300 7.56 4.12 -19.55
C LYS A 300 8.80 3.94 -18.68
N LEU A 301 9.97 3.92 -19.30
CA LEU A 301 11.26 3.93 -18.62
C LEU A 301 11.81 5.37 -18.64
N LEU A 302 11.96 5.95 -17.48
CA LEU A 302 12.64 7.22 -17.25
C LEU A 302 14.14 6.93 -17.08
N THR A 303 15.00 7.57 -17.85
CA THR A 303 16.46 7.49 -17.67
C THR A 303 16.99 8.84 -17.20
N THR A 304 18.02 8.83 -16.35
CA THR A 304 18.61 10.02 -15.75
C THR A 304 20.09 10.15 -16.11
N ASP A 305 20.72 11.25 -15.74
CA ASP A 305 22.18 11.42 -15.74
C ASP A 305 22.82 11.05 -14.40
N ILE A 306 22.02 10.54 -13.45
CA ILE A 306 22.51 10.15 -12.13
C ILE A 306 23.27 8.83 -12.24
N TYR A 307 24.53 8.83 -11.76
CA TYR A 307 25.28 7.59 -11.59
C TYR A 307 24.63 6.69 -10.55
N GLY A 308 24.40 5.41 -10.89
CA GLY A 308 23.75 4.43 -10.05
C GLY A 308 24.43 3.09 -10.01
N ALA A 309 24.26 2.39 -8.90
CA ALA A 309 24.67 1.00 -8.76
C ALA A 309 23.72 0.06 -9.50
N SER A 310 24.19 -1.13 -9.87
CA SER A 310 23.32 -2.18 -10.43
C SER A 310 22.26 -2.67 -9.44
N SER A 311 22.52 -2.54 -8.13
CA SER A 311 21.61 -2.84 -7.02
C SER A 311 20.79 -1.63 -6.56
N ALA A 312 20.77 -0.55 -7.36
CA ALA A 312 20.02 0.65 -7.01
C ALA A 312 18.53 0.34 -6.78
N SER A 313 17.97 0.96 -5.78
CA SER A 313 16.55 0.86 -5.42
C SER A 313 16.06 2.16 -4.81
N GLY A 314 14.74 2.36 -4.78
CA GLY A 314 14.12 3.57 -4.23
C GLY A 314 13.28 4.30 -5.24
N ILE A 315 13.24 5.62 -5.16
CA ILE A 315 12.32 6.45 -5.92
C ILE A 315 13.02 7.63 -6.60
N LEU A 316 12.41 8.11 -7.69
CA LEU A 316 12.69 9.42 -8.28
C LEU A 316 11.63 10.41 -7.83
N VAL A 317 12.06 11.55 -7.31
CA VAL A 317 11.21 12.62 -6.80
C VAL A 317 11.44 13.89 -7.61
N SER A 318 10.37 14.57 -8.03
CA SER A 318 10.44 15.90 -8.65
C SER A 318 10.80 16.98 -7.63
N LEU A 319 11.21 18.18 -8.10
CA LEU A 319 11.47 19.30 -7.17
C LEU A 319 10.20 19.84 -6.48
N LYS A 320 9.02 19.35 -6.82
CA LYS A 320 7.78 19.62 -6.08
C LYS A 320 7.49 18.57 -4.98
N GLY A 321 8.37 17.58 -4.77
CA GLY A 321 8.22 16.54 -3.76
C GLY A 321 7.31 15.37 -4.18
N TYR A 322 6.94 15.27 -5.46
CA TYR A 322 6.12 14.17 -5.97
C TYR A 322 6.98 13.02 -6.48
N VAL A 323 6.59 11.80 -6.15
CA VAL A 323 7.20 10.58 -6.70
C VAL A 323 6.77 10.44 -8.15
N ILE A 324 7.73 10.40 -9.08
CA ILE A 324 7.52 10.27 -10.52
C ILE A 324 7.97 8.93 -11.08
N GLY A 325 8.72 8.15 -10.31
CA GLY A 325 9.13 6.81 -10.70
C GLY A 325 9.70 5.97 -9.56
N ILE A 326 9.70 4.65 -9.77
CA ILE A 326 10.35 3.67 -8.88
C ILE A 326 11.61 3.19 -9.59
N ILE A 327 12.76 3.27 -8.91
CA ILE A 327 14.07 2.95 -9.46
C ILE A 327 14.17 1.46 -9.78
N ASP A 328 14.48 1.17 -11.03
CA ASP A 328 14.83 -0.17 -11.53
C ASP A 328 15.81 -0.09 -12.69
N ASN A 329 17.01 -0.63 -12.47
CA ASN A 329 18.08 -0.66 -13.46
C ASN A 329 18.11 -1.99 -14.28
N SER A 330 17.11 -2.87 -14.12
CA SER A 330 17.09 -4.20 -14.76
C SER A 330 17.06 -4.14 -16.29
N TYR A 331 16.54 -3.05 -16.84
CA TYR A 331 16.40 -2.84 -18.28
C TYR A 331 17.48 -1.94 -18.88
N ASN A 332 18.51 -1.61 -18.10
CA ASN A 332 19.61 -0.83 -18.59
C ASN A 332 20.45 -1.64 -19.60
N SER A 333 20.82 -1.01 -20.72
CA SER A 333 21.74 -1.57 -21.70
C SER A 333 23.19 -1.58 -21.18
N ALA A 334 24.10 -2.16 -21.94
CA ALA A 334 25.52 -2.13 -21.59
C ALA A 334 26.07 -0.68 -21.47
N GLU A 335 25.54 0.24 -22.29
CA GLU A 335 25.93 1.65 -22.27
C GLU A 335 25.33 2.41 -21.08
N THR A 336 24.16 2.01 -20.61
CA THR A 336 23.41 2.71 -19.54
C THR A 336 23.47 2.03 -18.18
N LYS A 337 24.25 0.93 -18.05
CA LYS A 337 24.26 0.08 -16.84
C LYS A 337 24.59 0.80 -15.53
N ASN A 338 25.26 1.94 -15.61
CA ASN A 338 25.72 2.72 -14.45
C ASN A 338 24.91 4.01 -14.26
N ILE A 339 23.74 4.14 -14.87
CA ILE A 339 22.85 5.28 -14.64
C ILE A 339 21.56 4.80 -14.02
N ILE A 340 20.91 5.70 -13.27
CA ILE A 340 19.59 5.43 -12.68
C ILE A 340 18.54 5.47 -13.78
N SER A 341 17.80 4.36 -13.87
CA SER A 341 16.56 4.26 -14.62
C SER A 341 15.41 3.93 -13.66
N ALA A 342 14.20 4.31 -14.03
CA ALA A 342 13.03 4.07 -13.20
C ALA A 342 11.80 3.79 -14.05
N TYR A 343 10.92 2.93 -13.57
CA TYR A 343 9.56 2.86 -14.11
C TYR A 343 8.82 4.15 -13.82
N GLY A 344 8.12 4.69 -14.81
CA GLY A 344 7.20 5.80 -14.60
C GLY A 344 6.08 5.41 -13.64
N ILE A 345 5.76 6.31 -12.71
CA ILE A 345 4.79 6.02 -11.64
C ILE A 345 3.35 5.85 -12.17
N SER A 346 3.00 6.55 -13.27
CA SER A 346 1.64 6.56 -13.80
C SER A 346 1.14 5.18 -14.19
N GLU A 347 2.00 4.40 -14.86
CA GLU A 347 1.68 3.04 -15.30
C GLU A 347 1.69 2.04 -14.15
N LEU A 348 2.45 2.32 -13.08
CA LEU A 348 2.52 1.46 -11.90
C LEU A 348 1.33 1.60 -10.96
N LYS A 349 0.59 2.72 -10.99
CA LYS A 349 -0.52 2.99 -10.07
C LYS A 349 -1.53 1.84 -10.03
N LYS A 350 -1.99 1.37 -11.20
CA LYS A 350 -2.96 0.25 -11.30
C LYS A 350 -2.41 -1.06 -10.76
N VAL A 351 -1.13 -1.36 -11.02
CA VAL A 351 -0.47 -2.56 -10.51
C VAL A 351 -0.40 -2.51 -8.99
N ILE A 352 0.08 -1.37 -8.43
CA ILE A 352 0.19 -1.17 -6.98
C ILE A 352 -1.18 -1.23 -6.32
N GLU A 353 -2.22 -0.62 -6.93
CA GLU A 353 -3.60 -0.66 -6.45
C GLU A 353 -4.11 -2.10 -6.31
N LYS A 354 -3.98 -2.92 -7.36
CA LYS A 354 -4.37 -4.34 -7.32
C LYS A 354 -3.61 -5.13 -6.25
N LEU A 355 -2.29 -5.02 -6.22
CA LEU A 355 -1.48 -5.69 -5.21
C LEU A 355 -1.85 -5.24 -3.78
N SER A 356 -2.15 -3.95 -3.59
CA SER A 356 -2.57 -3.37 -2.30
C SER A 356 -3.91 -3.93 -1.81
N ASN A 357 -4.80 -4.25 -2.74
CA ASN A 357 -6.12 -4.83 -2.46
C ASN A 357 -6.10 -6.37 -2.43
N GLY A 358 -4.91 -6.99 -2.59
CA GLY A 358 -4.77 -8.45 -2.64
C GLY A 358 -5.36 -9.08 -3.90
N GLU A 359 -5.47 -8.30 -4.97
CA GLU A 359 -6.01 -8.76 -6.25
C GLU A 359 -4.87 -9.23 -7.16
N SER A 360 -5.08 -10.37 -7.81
CA SER A 360 -4.16 -10.86 -8.84
C SER A 360 -4.40 -10.14 -10.17
N ARG A 361 -3.32 -9.98 -10.94
CA ARG A 361 -3.41 -9.42 -12.29
C ARG A 361 -3.79 -10.48 -13.31
N ALA A 362 -4.75 -10.13 -14.18
CA ALA A 362 -5.11 -10.98 -15.29
C ALA A 362 -3.99 -11.04 -16.33
N HIS A 363 -3.82 -12.20 -16.93
CA HIS A 363 -2.86 -12.50 -18.00
C HIS A 363 -3.60 -12.81 -19.30
N PHE A 364 -3.27 -12.08 -20.35
CA PHE A 364 -3.78 -12.32 -21.71
C PHE A 364 -2.70 -13.00 -22.58
N GLY A 365 -1.47 -12.52 -22.51
CA GLY A 365 -0.28 -13.12 -23.11
C GLY A 365 0.10 -12.59 -24.49
N ILE A 366 0.07 -11.26 -24.68
CA ILE A 366 0.57 -10.62 -25.90
C ILE A 366 1.51 -9.45 -25.60
N ASN A 367 2.42 -9.21 -26.55
CA ASN A 367 3.04 -7.91 -26.74
C ASN A 367 2.35 -7.22 -27.92
N GLY A 368 2.22 -5.91 -27.86
CA GLY A 368 1.57 -5.14 -28.91
C GLY A 368 2.03 -3.70 -28.98
N THR A 369 1.61 -3.03 -30.01
CA THR A 369 1.89 -1.61 -30.24
C THR A 369 0.73 -0.97 -30.99
N ASP A 370 0.73 0.35 -31.07
CA ASP A 370 -0.24 1.06 -31.89
C ASP A 370 0.06 0.84 -33.38
N VAL A 371 -1.00 0.77 -34.20
CA VAL A 371 -0.85 0.82 -35.65
C VAL A 371 -0.43 2.26 -36.04
N PRO A 372 0.76 2.46 -36.68
CA PRO A 372 1.20 3.80 -37.04
C PRO A 372 0.21 4.50 -37.98
N VAL A 373 -0.09 5.79 -37.75
CA VAL A 373 -1.06 6.57 -38.53
C VAL A 373 -0.73 6.60 -40.03
N ALA A 374 0.56 6.60 -40.39
CA ALA A 374 1.00 6.52 -41.77
C ALA A 374 0.53 5.21 -42.42
N ILE A 375 0.75 4.09 -41.76
CA ILE A 375 0.37 2.72 -42.23
C ILE A 375 -1.16 2.61 -42.34
N GLN A 376 -1.93 3.15 -41.38
CA GLN A 376 -3.40 3.18 -41.44
C GLN A 376 -3.90 3.85 -42.73
N LYS A 377 -3.29 4.96 -43.13
CA LYS A 377 -3.69 5.73 -44.29
C LYS A 377 -3.22 5.17 -45.63
N GLU A 378 -1.96 4.69 -45.68
CA GLU A 378 -1.35 4.21 -46.91
C GLU A 378 -1.80 2.82 -47.31
N MET A 379 -2.02 1.95 -46.34
CA MET A 379 -2.34 0.53 -46.52
C MET A 379 -3.76 0.17 -46.17
N ASN A 380 -4.59 1.15 -45.77
CA ASN A 380 -5.97 0.94 -45.31
C ASN A 380 -6.07 -0.09 -44.17
N VAL A 381 -5.10 -0.03 -43.24
CA VAL A 381 -5.02 -0.92 -42.08
C VAL A 381 -5.97 -0.44 -41.00
N PRO A 382 -6.77 -1.31 -40.35
CA PRO A 382 -7.64 -0.93 -39.26
C PRO A 382 -6.88 -0.29 -38.12
N LYS A 383 -7.52 0.66 -37.43
CA LYS A 383 -7.01 1.23 -36.19
C LYS A 383 -7.24 0.22 -35.05
N GLY A 384 -6.30 0.09 -34.13
CA GLY A 384 -6.41 -0.85 -33.03
C GLY A 384 -5.07 -1.19 -32.40
N ALA A 385 -5.06 -2.22 -31.56
CA ALA A 385 -3.85 -2.79 -30.95
C ALA A 385 -3.23 -3.85 -31.86
N PHE A 386 -2.04 -3.56 -32.43
CA PHE A 386 -1.32 -4.49 -33.27
C PHE A 386 -0.52 -5.49 -32.45
N VAL A 387 -0.76 -6.79 -32.64
CA VAL A 387 -0.09 -7.89 -31.92
C VAL A 387 1.27 -8.14 -32.52
N THR A 388 2.34 -7.82 -31.81
CA THR A 388 3.73 -8.03 -32.22
C THR A 388 4.24 -9.43 -31.86
N LYS A 389 3.75 -9.97 -30.71
CA LYS A 389 4.15 -11.27 -30.21
C LYS A 389 3.00 -11.91 -29.40
N VAL A 390 2.88 -13.22 -29.49
CA VAL A 390 1.98 -14.03 -28.65
C VAL A 390 2.84 -14.98 -27.83
N GLU A 391 2.58 -15.03 -26.53
CA GLU A 391 3.29 -15.93 -25.62
C GLU A 391 2.83 -17.39 -25.79
N MET A 392 3.78 -18.31 -25.68
CA MET A 392 3.49 -19.73 -25.76
C MET A 392 2.67 -20.20 -24.56
N ASN A 393 1.63 -21.00 -24.81
CA ASN A 393 0.71 -21.52 -23.80
C ASN A 393 -0.09 -20.43 -23.06
N SER A 394 -0.18 -19.22 -23.61
CA SER A 394 -0.99 -18.14 -23.07
C SER A 394 -2.47 -18.29 -23.40
N PRO A 395 -3.37 -17.58 -22.70
CA PRO A 395 -4.78 -17.42 -23.07
C PRO A 395 -4.95 -16.94 -24.51
N ALA A 396 -4.20 -15.92 -24.94
CA ALA A 396 -4.25 -15.41 -26.30
C ALA A 396 -3.95 -16.49 -27.34
N MET A 397 -2.88 -17.27 -27.13
CA MET A 397 -2.55 -18.38 -28.04
C MET A 397 -3.62 -19.45 -28.08
N SER A 398 -4.15 -19.83 -26.91
CA SER A 398 -5.19 -20.83 -26.77
C SER A 398 -6.50 -20.41 -27.41
N GLY A 399 -6.84 -19.12 -27.35
CA GLY A 399 -8.01 -18.50 -27.98
C GLY A 399 -7.85 -18.20 -29.47
N GLY A 400 -6.65 -18.41 -30.04
CA GLY A 400 -6.40 -18.30 -31.49
C GLY A 400 -5.89 -16.95 -31.99
N ILE A 401 -5.44 -16.08 -31.09
CA ILE A 401 -4.73 -14.84 -31.45
C ILE A 401 -3.39 -15.20 -32.13
N GLN A 402 -3.02 -14.43 -33.14
CA GLN A 402 -1.78 -14.62 -33.90
C GLN A 402 -0.99 -13.31 -33.98
N THR A 403 0.32 -13.44 -34.11
CA THR A 403 1.18 -12.31 -34.46
C THR A 403 0.73 -11.70 -35.77
N GLY A 404 0.56 -10.39 -35.83
CA GLY A 404 0.05 -9.66 -36.98
C GLY A 404 -1.46 -9.38 -36.93
N ASP A 405 -2.19 -9.90 -35.94
CA ASP A 405 -3.58 -9.51 -35.70
C ASP A 405 -3.66 -8.06 -35.19
N ILE A 406 -4.78 -7.42 -35.47
CA ILE A 406 -5.11 -6.10 -34.93
C ILE A 406 -6.38 -6.25 -34.11
N ILE A 407 -6.27 -6.06 -32.79
CA ILE A 407 -7.42 -6.08 -31.90
C ILE A 407 -8.18 -4.77 -32.05
N VAL A 408 -9.44 -4.84 -32.47
CA VAL A 408 -10.29 -3.67 -32.73
C VAL A 408 -11.43 -3.51 -31.75
N SER A 409 -11.79 -4.57 -31.01
CA SER A 409 -12.81 -4.52 -29.96
C SER A 409 -12.56 -5.61 -28.91
N VAL A 410 -12.88 -5.29 -27.64
CA VAL A 410 -12.92 -6.24 -26.52
C VAL A 410 -14.19 -5.97 -25.73
N ASN A 411 -15.05 -7.00 -25.54
CA ASN A 411 -16.36 -6.88 -24.87
C ASN A 411 -17.20 -5.71 -25.41
N ASP A 412 -17.27 -5.56 -26.73
CA ASP A 412 -17.94 -4.44 -27.44
C ASP A 412 -17.34 -3.04 -27.17
N ILE A 413 -16.25 -2.93 -26.42
CA ILE A 413 -15.47 -1.70 -26.26
C ILE A 413 -14.55 -1.56 -27.47
N SER A 414 -14.64 -0.44 -28.18
CA SER A 414 -13.77 -0.15 -29.31
C SER A 414 -12.32 0.10 -28.87
N ILE A 415 -11.38 -0.60 -29.45
CA ILE A 415 -9.94 -0.50 -29.18
C ILE A 415 -9.30 0.33 -30.30
N ASN A 416 -8.75 1.48 -29.96
CA ASN A 416 -8.11 2.40 -30.90
C ASN A 416 -6.57 2.43 -30.77
N SER A 417 -6.06 1.92 -29.64
CA SER A 417 -4.63 1.90 -29.31
C SER A 417 -4.30 0.64 -28.48
N TYR A 418 -3.05 0.31 -28.38
CA TYR A 418 -2.60 -0.76 -27.48
C TYR A 418 -2.85 -0.39 -26.00
N LYS A 419 -2.77 0.91 -25.66
CA LYS A 419 -3.13 1.43 -24.34
C LYS A 419 -4.60 1.15 -23.97
N ASP A 420 -5.55 1.32 -24.93
CA ASP A 420 -6.95 1.02 -24.68
C ASP A 420 -7.15 -0.47 -24.40
N PHE A 421 -6.46 -1.33 -25.16
CA PHE A 421 -6.46 -2.78 -24.92
C PHE A 421 -5.94 -3.13 -23.53
N LEU A 422 -4.78 -2.57 -23.15
CA LEU A 422 -4.19 -2.81 -21.84
C LEU A 422 -5.11 -2.34 -20.70
N ALA A 423 -5.83 -1.21 -20.87
CA ALA A 423 -6.77 -0.73 -19.87
C ALA A 423 -7.87 -1.77 -19.60
N VAL A 424 -8.44 -2.40 -20.66
CA VAL A 424 -9.47 -3.44 -20.50
C VAL A 424 -8.91 -4.70 -19.82
N VAL A 425 -7.71 -5.14 -20.21
CA VAL A 425 -7.08 -6.33 -19.61
C VAL A 425 -6.68 -6.07 -18.15
N HIS A 426 -6.16 -4.88 -17.86
CA HIS A 426 -5.76 -4.52 -16.49
C HIS A 426 -6.95 -4.35 -15.54
N ASP A 427 -8.13 -3.98 -16.03
CA ASP A 427 -9.35 -3.90 -15.21
C ASP A 427 -10.02 -5.28 -15.02
N ALA A 428 -9.72 -6.25 -15.88
CA ALA A 428 -10.27 -7.60 -15.78
C ALA A 428 -9.64 -8.38 -14.61
N LEU A 429 -10.40 -9.40 -14.15
CA LEU A 429 -9.93 -10.38 -13.17
C LEU A 429 -9.49 -11.67 -13.89
N PRO A 430 -8.61 -12.48 -13.30
CA PRO A 430 -8.35 -13.84 -13.76
C PRO A 430 -9.64 -14.64 -13.93
N ASP A 431 -9.63 -15.65 -14.82
CA ASP A 431 -10.77 -16.49 -15.19
C ASP A 431 -11.92 -15.76 -15.92
N THR A 432 -11.79 -14.44 -16.18
CA THR A 432 -12.79 -13.70 -16.98
C THR A 432 -12.69 -14.09 -18.45
N ILE A 433 -13.83 -14.31 -19.09
CA ILE A 433 -13.92 -14.56 -20.53
C ILE A 433 -14.12 -13.23 -21.24
N LEU A 434 -13.18 -12.90 -22.14
CA LEU A 434 -13.25 -11.71 -23.00
C LEU A 434 -13.67 -12.11 -24.42
N SER A 435 -14.67 -11.39 -24.97
CA SER A 435 -15.00 -11.45 -26.38
C SER A 435 -14.10 -10.46 -27.15
N VAL A 436 -13.20 -10.99 -27.99
CA VAL A 436 -12.18 -10.20 -28.67
C VAL A 436 -12.42 -10.28 -30.18
N ARG A 437 -12.59 -9.11 -30.81
CA ARG A 437 -12.62 -9.01 -32.27
C ARG A 437 -11.28 -8.54 -32.79
N VAL A 438 -10.74 -9.34 -33.72
CA VAL A 438 -9.47 -9.04 -34.39
C VAL A 438 -9.68 -8.88 -35.88
N CYS A 439 -8.86 -8.00 -36.50
CA CYS A 439 -8.68 -7.92 -37.93
C CYS A 439 -7.41 -8.65 -38.31
N ARG A 440 -7.53 -9.72 -39.08
CA ARG A 440 -6.39 -10.53 -39.57
C ARG A 440 -6.19 -10.33 -41.06
N GLN A 441 -4.93 -10.18 -41.47
CA GLN A 441 -4.61 -10.02 -42.88
C GLN A 441 -5.04 -11.24 -43.69
N ALA A 442 -5.80 -11.02 -44.75
CA ALA A 442 -6.25 -12.03 -45.71
C ALA A 442 -5.78 -11.66 -47.12
N ALA A 443 -6.07 -12.52 -48.11
CA ALA A 443 -5.65 -12.30 -49.50
C ALA A 443 -6.20 -11.01 -50.13
N GLU A 444 -7.39 -10.58 -49.73
CA GLU A 444 -8.09 -9.37 -50.26
C GLU A 444 -8.36 -8.34 -49.17
N GLY A 445 -7.39 -8.07 -48.27
CA GLY A 445 -7.54 -7.08 -47.19
C GLY A 445 -7.55 -7.69 -45.80
N TYR A 446 -8.41 -7.18 -44.90
CA TYR A 446 -8.54 -7.65 -43.52
C TYR A 446 -9.87 -8.36 -43.30
N ALA A 447 -9.81 -9.53 -42.67
CA ALA A 447 -10.98 -10.28 -42.22
C ALA A 447 -11.19 -10.08 -40.72
N GLU A 448 -12.43 -9.77 -40.32
CA GLU A 448 -12.83 -9.72 -38.91
C GLU A 448 -13.08 -11.14 -38.38
N ILE A 449 -12.54 -11.43 -37.21
CA ILE A 449 -12.68 -12.73 -36.52
C ILE A 449 -13.04 -12.44 -35.07
N ASP A 450 -14.11 -13.04 -34.60
CA ASP A 450 -14.51 -13.01 -33.20
C ASP A 450 -13.93 -14.22 -32.47
N LEU A 451 -13.27 -13.97 -31.35
CA LEU A 451 -12.59 -14.96 -30.52
C LEU A 451 -13.05 -14.80 -29.06
N GLU A 452 -13.09 -15.92 -28.33
CA GLU A 452 -13.31 -15.93 -26.89
C GLU A 452 -12.02 -16.31 -26.18
N ILE A 453 -11.57 -15.44 -25.28
CA ILE A 453 -10.29 -15.61 -24.55
C ILE A 453 -10.61 -15.66 -23.05
N THR A 454 -10.28 -16.78 -22.42
CA THR A 454 -10.36 -16.89 -20.95
C THR A 454 -9.03 -16.46 -20.38
N LEU A 455 -9.02 -15.38 -19.59
CA LEU A 455 -7.81 -14.86 -18.96
C LEU A 455 -7.29 -15.83 -17.90
N ASP A 456 -5.97 -15.88 -17.76
CA ASP A 456 -5.29 -16.62 -16.68
C ASP A 456 -4.76 -15.60 -15.63
N GLU A 457 -4.12 -16.08 -14.59
CA GLU A 457 -3.41 -15.28 -13.61
C GLU A 457 -1.95 -15.10 -14.07
N VAL A 458 -1.36 -13.91 -13.84
CA VAL A 458 0.08 -13.69 -14.04
C VAL A 458 0.85 -14.60 -13.09
N LYS A 459 1.59 -15.59 -13.66
CA LYS A 459 2.33 -16.61 -12.89
C LYS A 459 3.71 -16.15 -12.47
#